data_9040892fb64403aff022056eb9791ae3
#
_entry.id   9040892fb64403aff022056eb9791ae3
#
_cell.length_a   1.000
_cell.length_b   1.000
_cell.length_c   1.000
_cell.angle_alpha   90.00
_cell.angle_beta   90.00
_cell.angle_gamma   90.00
#
_symmetry.space_group_name_H-M   'P 1'
#
loop_
_entity.id
_entity.type
_entity.pdbx_description
1 polymer ?
#
loop_
_entity_poly.entity_id
_entity_poly.type
_entity_poly.pdbx_seq_one_letter_code
_entity_poly.pdbx_strand_id
1 'polypeptide(L)'
;MMLPLPLRIAVLVLVTTAFYTYVGQLVPQKEVLPPQETVIRADLTTADMVTVGRQIMDGKGLCMTCHTIGRSGALRFPDLDGVAGRAETRVPGLTDVEYFAQSLYSPDTYIVPGFNPGMPVINKPPIGLTDQEILCVIAALQSLGGTATVTLQTSHSYYTPPGATPGEKPDEKAEPGEKLPLLAPGNTTPGVAQPPAPPAKKGA
;
A
#
# COMPACT_ATOMS: atom_id res chain seq x y z
N MET A 1 29.84 -58.10 -1.76
CA MET A 1 30.91 -57.15 -1.43
C MET A 1 30.29 -55.99 -0.66
N MET A 2 30.63 -55.77 0.60
CA MET A 2 30.16 -54.62 1.35
C MET A 2 31.09 -53.45 1.07
N LEU A 3 30.55 -52.31 0.60
CA LEU A 3 31.31 -51.07 0.45
C LEU A 3 31.98 -50.68 1.79
N PRO A 4 33.21 -50.20 1.76
CA PRO A 4 33.85 -49.65 2.99
C PRO A 4 33.08 -48.46 3.55
N LEU A 5 33.10 -48.35 4.87
CA LEU A 5 32.30 -47.32 5.58
C LEU A 5 32.47 -45.90 5.06
N PRO A 6 33.66 -45.39 4.74
CA PRO A 6 33.85 -44.02 4.23
C PRO A 6 33.17 -43.85 2.85
N LEU A 7 33.13 -44.87 2.02
CA LEU A 7 32.49 -44.80 0.72
C LEU A 7 30.96 -44.77 0.86
N ARG A 8 30.37 -45.45 1.84
CA ARG A 8 28.90 -45.36 2.13
C ARG A 8 28.52 -43.98 2.58
N ILE A 9 29.36 -43.37 3.43
CA ILE A 9 29.13 -41.99 3.89
C ILE A 9 29.21 -41.02 2.72
N ALA A 10 30.24 -41.14 1.87
CA ALA A 10 30.40 -40.29 0.69
C ALA A 10 29.21 -40.39 -0.28
N VAL A 11 28.75 -41.61 -0.55
CA VAL A 11 27.58 -41.83 -1.41
C VAL A 11 26.32 -41.22 -0.82
N LEU A 12 26.09 -41.38 0.50
CA LEU A 12 24.94 -40.79 1.18
C LEU A 12 24.95 -39.26 1.08
N VAL A 13 26.10 -38.64 1.34
CA VAL A 13 26.26 -37.18 1.23
C VAL A 13 25.99 -36.71 -0.19
N LEU A 14 26.55 -37.35 -1.18
CA LEU A 14 26.37 -36.99 -2.59
C LEU A 14 24.90 -37.13 -3.04
N VAL A 15 24.25 -38.23 -2.69
CA VAL A 15 22.84 -38.45 -3.02
C VAL A 15 21.95 -37.40 -2.34
N THR A 16 22.19 -37.11 -1.05
CA THR A 16 21.42 -36.11 -0.30
C THR A 16 21.62 -34.72 -0.89
N THR A 17 22.86 -34.34 -1.19
CA THR A 17 23.15 -33.03 -1.82
C THR A 17 22.52 -32.92 -3.20
N ALA A 18 22.63 -33.95 -4.05
CA ALA A 18 22.00 -33.95 -5.36
C ALA A 18 20.47 -33.84 -5.28
N PHE A 19 19.87 -34.56 -4.33
CA PHE A 19 18.41 -34.49 -4.10
C PHE A 19 17.97 -33.07 -3.70
N TYR A 20 18.59 -32.44 -2.71
CA TYR A 20 18.22 -31.10 -2.29
C TYR A 20 18.54 -30.03 -3.34
N THR A 21 19.61 -30.20 -4.11
CA THR A 21 19.90 -29.32 -5.25
C THR A 21 18.80 -29.42 -6.30
N TYR A 22 18.38 -30.64 -6.64
CA TYR A 22 17.30 -30.88 -7.60
C TYR A 22 15.96 -30.28 -7.10
N VAL A 23 15.59 -30.53 -5.84
CA VAL A 23 14.37 -29.96 -5.25
C VAL A 23 14.43 -28.43 -5.22
N GLY A 24 15.60 -27.86 -4.90
CA GLY A 24 15.79 -26.40 -4.91
C GLY A 24 15.59 -25.76 -6.29
N GLN A 25 15.87 -26.48 -7.37
CA GLN A 25 15.64 -26.00 -8.74
C GLN A 25 14.17 -26.10 -9.17
N LEU A 26 13.39 -26.97 -8.52
CA LEU A 26 11.95 -27.10 -8.79
C LEU A 26 11.11 -26.01 -8.11
N VAL A 27 11.68 -25.33 -7.10
CA VAL A 27 11.00 -24.20 -6.44
C VAL A 27 11.08 -22.97 -7.34
N PRO A 28 9.94 -22.48 -7.87
CA PRO A 28 9.94 -21.27 -8.68
C PRO A 28 10.49 -20.10 -7.86
N GLN A 29 11.57 -19.49 -8.32
CA GLN A 29 12.11 -18.27 -7.72
C GLN A 29 11.15 -17.13 -8.04
N LYS A 30 10.41 -16.66 -7.04
CA LYS A 30 9.64 -15.44 -7.14
C LYS A 30 10.61 -14.25 -7.05
N GLU A 31 10.90 -13.63 -8.19
CA GLU A 31 11.62 -12.37 -8.19
C GLU A 31 10.75 -11.31 -7.51
N VAL A 32 11.11 -10.96 -6.30
CA VAL A 32 10.51 -9.83 -5.60
C VAL A 32 11.31 -8.60 -6.01
N LEU A 33 10.78 -7.86 -6.98
CA LEU A 33 11.32 -6.54 -7.30
C LEU A 33 11.25 -5.65 -6.04
N PRO A 34 12.27 -4.81 -5.78
CA PRO A 34 12.19 -3.84 -4.70
C PRO A 34 10.93 -3.00 -4.88
N PRO A 35 10.28 -2.58 -3.77
CA PRO A 35 9.11 -1.73 -3.83
C PRO A 35 9.41 -0.53 -4.73
N GLN A 36 8.60 -0.33 -5.75
CA GLN A 36 8.70 0.85 -6.61
C GLN A 36 8.42 2.07 -5.72
N GLU A 37 9.33 3.04 -5.70
CA GLU A 37 9.03 4.31 -5.04
C GLU A 37 7.84 4.94 -5.72
N THR A 38 6.76 5.10 -4.98
CA THR A 38 5.54 5.73 -5.48
C THR A 38 5.79 7.22 -5.57
N VAL A 39 5.98 7.73 -6.78
CA VAL A 39 6.12 9.17 -6.99
C VAL A 39 4.75 9.81 -6.84
N ILE A 40 4.52 10.48 -5.72
CA ILE A 40 3.31 11.27 -5.48
C ILE A 40 3.48 12.62 -6.15
N ARG A 41 2.73 12.85 -7.21
CA ARG A 41 2.70 14.13 -7.91
C ARG A 41 1.69 15.07 -7.25
N ALA A 42 1.97 16.36 -7.26
CA ALA A 42 1.12 17.37 -6.64
C ALA A 42 -0.28 17.53 -7.30
N ASP A 43 -0.44 17.01 -8.51
CA ASP A 43 -1.66 17.08 -9.33
C ASP A 43 -2.55 15.84 -9.25
N LEU A 44 -2.32 14.94 -8.26
CA LEU A 44 -3.13 13.74 -8.07
C LEU A 44 -4.58 14.10 -7.73
N THR A 45 -5.51 13.54 -8.51
CA THR A 45 -6.94 13.59 -8.16
C THR A 45 -7.25 12.62 -7.03
N THR A 46 -8.37 12.79 -6.34
CA THR A 46 -8.82 11.82 -5.31
C THR A 46 -8.95 10.40 -5.86
N ALA A 47 -9.38 10.22 -7.12
CA ALA A 47 -9.45 8.92 -7.77
C ALA A 47 -8.07 8.30 -8.00
N ASP A 48 -7.08 9.11 -8.39
CA ASP A 48 -5.70 8.66 -8.51
C ASP A 48 -5.13 8.29 -7.14
N MET A 49 -5.43 9.08 -6.10
CA MET A 49 -5.02 8.78 -4.73
C MET A 49 -5.57 7.44 -4.24
N VAL A 50 -6.81 7.10 -4.56
CA VAL A 50 -7.38 5.78 -4.26
C VAL A 50 -6.58 4.67 -4.93
N THR A 51 -6.22 4.85 -6.20
CA THR A 51 -5.44 3.86 -6.95
C THR A 51 -4.03 3.69 -6.37
N VAL A 52 -3.35 4.80 -6.12
CA VAL A 52 -2.01 4.84 -5.50
C VAL A 52 -2.07 4.25 -4.09
N GLY A 53 -3.08 4.61 -3.29
CA GLY A 53 -3.27 4.09 -1.95
C GLY A 53 -3.43 2.56 -1.92
N ARG A 54 -4.19 1.99 -2.86
CA ARG A 54 -4.31 0.53 -3.01
C ARG A 54 -2.97 -0.13 -3.34
N GLN A 55 -2.19 0.46 -4.24
CA GLN A 55 -0.85 -0.03 -4.56
C GLN A 55 0.08 0.03 -3.34
N ILE A 56 0.00 1.10 -2.55
CA ILE A 56 0.76 1.21 -1.30
C ILE A 56 0.32 0.14 -0.29
N MET A 57 -0.98 -0.11 -0.14
CA MET A 57 -1.51 -1.12 0.77
C MET A 57 -1.02 -2.54 0.41
N ASP A 58 -0.97 -2.87 -0.87
CA ASP A 58 -0.49 -4.17 -1.38
C ASP A 58 1.04 -4.30 -1.37
N GLY A 59 1.75 -3.17 -1.50
CA GLY A 59 3.20 -3.11 -1.63
C GLY A 59 3.89 -2.58 -0.37
N LYS A 60 4.44 -1.36 -0.45
CA LYS A 60 5.28 -0.73 0.57
C LYS A 60 4.63 -0.69 1.96
N GLY A 61 3.32 -0.46 2.04
CA GLY A 61 2.58 -0.37 3.30
C GLY A 61 2.35 -1.70 4.00
N LEU A 62 2.50 -2.83 3.29
CA LEU A 62 2.34 -4.20 3.81
C LEU A 62 0.98 -4.48 4.49
N CYS A 63 -0.05 -3.66 4.22
CA CYS A 63 -1.35 -3.75 4.89
C CYS A 63 -2.01 -5.12 4.68
N MET A 64 -1.95 -5.63 3.44
CA MET A 64 -2.57 -6.89 3.06
C MET A 64 -1.83 -8.13 3.57
N THR A 65 -0.72 -7.96 4.27
CA THR A 65 -0.04 -9.04 5.00
C THR A 65 -0.85 -9.45 6.24
N CYS A 66 -1.54 -8.49 6.86
CA CYS A 66 -2.33 -8.69 8.06
C CYS A 66 -3.83 -8.55 7.80
N HIS A 67 -4.25 -7.56 7.02
CA HIS A 67 -5.65 -7.29 6.73
C HIS A 67 -6.13 -8.06 5.50
N THR A 68 -7.45 -8.24 5.42
CA THR A 68 -8.15 -8.83 4.28
C THR A 68 -9.27 -7.91 3.82
N ILE A 69 -9.79 -8.12 2.63
CA ILE A 69 -10.97 -7.41 2.11
C ILE A 69 -11.99 -8.48 1.70
N GLY A 70 -13.18 -8.44 2.31
CA GLY A 70 -14.28 -9.35 2.03
C GLY A 70 -14.13 -10.75 2.60
N ARG A 71 -13.25 -10.96 3.59
CA ARG A 71 -13.15 -12.23 4.32
C ARG A 71 -14.00 -12.23 5.58
N SER A 72 -14.67 -13.34 5.83
CA SER A 72 -15.47 -13.60 7.03
C SER A 72 -14.90 -14.75 7.85
N GLY A 73 -15.35 -14.89 9.10
CA GLY A 73 -14.96 -15.97 10.01
C GLY A 73 -13.99 -15.50 11.10
N ALA A 74 -13.24 -16.45 11.67
CA ALA A 74 -12.27 -16.15 12.72
C ALA A 74 -11.01 -15.52 12.11
N LEU A 75 -10.96 -14.19 12.08
CA LEU A 75 -9.85 -13.42 11.57
C LEU A 75 -8.94 -12.99 12.74
N ARG A 76 -7.63 -12.96 12.48
CA ARG A 76 -6.64 -12.46 13.44
C ARG A 76 -6.59 -10.94 13.49
N PHE A 77 -6.92 -10.28 12.37
CA PHE A 77 -6.92 -8.84 12.20
C PHE A 77 -8.24 -8.40 11.54
N PRO A 78 -8.69 -7.15 11.75
CA PRO A 78 -9.94 -6.66 11.17
C PRO A 78 -9.94 -6.73 9.64
N ASP A 79 -11.05 -7.21 9.07
CA ASP A 79 -11.31 -7.11 7.63
C ASP A 79 -11.64 -5.67 7.25
N LEU A 80 -11.12 -5.22 6.10
CA LEU A 80 -11.25 -3.85 5.63
C LEU A 80 -12.46 -3.63 4.71
N ASP A 81 -13.20 -4.68 4.33
CA ASP A 81 -14.40 -4.50 3.52
C ASP A 81 -15.44 -3.66 4.26
N GLY A 82 -15.99 -2.65 3.59
CA GLY A 82 -16.95 -1.71 4.16
C GLY A 82 -16.41 -0.90 5.36
N VAL A 83 -15.09 -0.75 5.51
CA VAL A 83 -14.48 -0.06 6.66
C VAL A 83 -14.88 1.42 6.70
N ALA A 84 -15.07 2.07 5.54
CA ALA A 84 -15.50 3.47 5.46
C ALA A 84 -16.83 3.71 6.18
N GLY A 85 -17.82 2.86 5.95
CA GLY A 85 -19.13 2.99 6.62
C GLY A 85 -19.11 2.74 8.13
N ARG A 86 -18.01 2.20 8.67
CA ARG A 86 -17.83 1.99 10.11
C ARG A 86 -16.93 3.00 10.78
N ALA A 87 -16.17 3.78 10.00
CA ALA A 87 -15.12 4.66 10.51
C ALA A 87 -15.66 5.71 11.50
N GLU A 88 -16.68 6.45 11.12
CA GLU A 88 -17.25 7.52 11.94
C GLU A 88 -17.94 7.03 13.23
N THR A 89 -18.32 5.76 13.27
CA THR A 89 -19.02 5.19 14.44
C THR A 89 -18.08 4.47 15.41
N ARG A 90 -16.81 4.26 15.05
CA ARG A 90 -15.82 3.53 15.85
C ARG A 90 -15.37 4.29 17.08
N VAL A 91 -15.05 5.55 16.91
CA VAL A 91 -14.59 6.43 17.99
C VAL A 91 -15.46 7.69 18.00
N PRO A 92 -16.25 7.92 19.06
CA PRO A 92 -17.10 9.09 19.14
C PRO A 92 -16.31 10.38 18.99
N GLY A 93 -16.80 11.28 18.12
CA GLY A 93 -16.19 12.60 17.90
C GLY A 93 -15.05 12.64 16.88
N LEU A 94 -14.66 11.51 16.29
CA LEU A 94 -13.74 11.48 15.16
C LEU A 94 -14.51 11.41 13.85
N THR A 95 -14.03 12.14 12.84
CA THR A 95 -14.43 11.92 11.45
C THR A 95 -13.79 10.63 10.94
N ASP A 96 -14.23 10.12 9.79
CA ASP A 96 -13.61 8.97 9.12
C ASP A 96 -12.11 9.20 8.83
N VAL A 97 -11.75 10.41 8.36
CA VAL A 97 -10.35 10.81 8.12
C VAL A 97 -9.54 10.76 9.41
N GLU A 98 -10.04 11.33 10.49
CA GLU A 98 -9.36 11.33 11.80
C GLU A 98 -9.24 9.92 12.37
N TYR A 99 -10.27 9.09 12.22
CA TYR A 99 -10.23 7.70 12.64
C TYR A 99 -9.16 6.90 11.86
N PHE A 100 -9.13 7.04 10.54
CA PHE A 100 -8.10 6.39 9.73
C PHE A 100 -6.70 6.92 10.04
N ALA A 101 -6.54 8.24 10.18
CA ALA A 101 -5.28 8.83 10.59
C ALA A 101 -4.81 8.28 11.94
N GLN A 102 -5.68 8.26 12.96
CA GLN A 102 -5.37 7.69 14.27
C GLN A 102 -4.92 6.23 14.16
N SER A 103 -5.65 5.42 13.38
CA SER A 103 -5.33 4.00 13.21
C SER A 103 -3.98 3.76 12.53
N LEU A 104 -3.53 4.68 11.68
CA LEU A 104 -2.29 4.59 10.91
C LEU A 104 -1.07 5.17 11.66
N TYR A 105 -1.25 6.28 12.38
CA TYR A 105 -0.17 6.96 13.12
C TYR A 105 -0.04 6.49 14.57
N SER A 106 -1.13 6.07 15.18
CA SER A 106 -1.21 5.67 16.59
C SER A 106 -2.16 4.49 16.78
N PRO A 107 -1.87 3.31 16.20
CA PRO A 107 -2.81 2.18 16.12
C PRO A 107 -3.24 1.64 17.48
N ASP A 108 -2.42 1.78 18.51
CA ASP A 108 -2.74 1.30 19.86
C ASP A 108 -3.71 2.22 20.63
N THR A 109 -4.03 3.41 20.09
CA THR A 109 -4.98 4.35 20.73
C THR A 109 -6.40 3.80 20.71
N TYR A 110 -6.79 3.12 19.63
CA TYR A 110 -8.07 2.43 19.54
C TYR A 110 -7.90 1.07 18.90
N ILE A 111 -8.24 0.02 19.63
CA ILE A 111 -8.22 -1.35 19.15
C ILE A 111 -9.66 -1.80 18.94
N VAL A 112 -9.95 -2.30 17.73
CA VAL A 112 -11.28 -2.81 17.39
C VAL A 112 -11.64 -3.95 18.34
N PRO A 113 -12.81 -3.91 19.02
CA PRO A 113 -13.22 -4.97 19.93
C PRO A 113 -13.15 -6.36 19.29
N GLY A 114 -12.58 -7.32 20.04
CA GLY A 114 -12.36 -8.68 19.57
C GLY A 114 -11.02 -8.94 18.88
N PHE A 115 -10.18 -7.91 18.72
CA PHE A 115 -8.82 -8.02 18.18
C PHE A 115 -7.76 -7.65 19.22
N ASN A 116 -6.54 -8.08 18.99
CA ASN A 116 -5.40 -7.77 19.85
C ASN A 116 -4.57 -6.62 19.25
N PRO A 117 -3.81 -5.86 20.07
CA PRO A 117 -2.85 -4.89 19.58
C PRO A 117 -1.75 -5.57 18.76
N GLY A 118 -1.06 -4.79 17.92
CA GLY A 118 0.06 -5.29 17.13
C GLY A 118 0.13 -4.74 15.69
N MET A 119 -0.68 -3.76 15.36
CA MET A 119 -0.52 -3.01 14.12
C MET A 119 0.72 -2.11 14.24
N PRO A 120 1.67 -2.14 13.29
CA PRO A 120 2.82 -1.26 13.33
C PRO A 120 2.44 0.19 13.05
N VAL A 121 3.21 1.14 13.60
CA VAL A 121 3.11 2.56 13.26
C VAL A 121 3.71 2.76 11.87
N ILE A 122 2.88 3.05 10.87
CA ILE A 122 3.28 2.93 9.45
C ILE A 122 4.16 4.07 8.94
N ASN A 123 4.18 5.23 9.61
CA ASN A 123 5.09 6.34 9.27
C ASN A 123 6.50 6.18 9.86
N LYS A 124 6.76 5.07 10.57
CA LYS A 124 8.07 4.76 11.16
C LYS A 124 8.69 3.52 10.52
N PRO A 125 10.03 3.38 10.57
CA PRO A 125 10.69 2.16 10.14
C PRO A 125 10.13 0.91 10.87
N PRO A 126 10.04 -0.24 10.18
CA PRO A 126 10.59 -0.52 8.85
C PRO A 126 9.70 -0.10 7.65
N ILE A 127 8.46 0.29 7.85
CA ILE A 127 7.52 0.65 6.77
C ILE A 127 7.84 2.05 6.23
N GLY A 128 7.82 3.08 7.09
CA GLY A 128 8.27 4.43 6.77
C GLY A 128 7.48 5.12 5.65
N LEU A 129 6.14 5.05 5.67
CA LEU A 129 5.32 5.80 4.74
C LEU A 129 5.42 7.30 5.02
N THR A 130 5.48 8.10 3.96
CA THR A 130 5.36 9.55 4.05
C THR A 130 3.91 9.96 4.33
N ASP A 131 3.71 11.20 4.82
CA ASP A 131 2.36 11.69 5.12
C ASP A 131 1.47 11.74 3.87
N GLN A 132 2.02 12.07 2.70
CA GLN A 132 1.28 12.05 1.44
C GLN A 132 0.90 10.63 1.01
N GLU A 133 1.78 9.64 1.22
CA GLU A 133 1.45 8.23 1.01
C GLU A 133 0.33 7.77 1.95
N ILE A 134 0.34 8.25 3.18
CA ILE A 134 -0.71 7.95 4.17
C ILE A 134 -2.05 8.57 3.75
N LEU A 135 -2.07 9.80 3.23
CA LEU A 135 -3.28 10.39 2.65
C LEU A 135 -3.84 9.55 1.50
N CYS A 136 -2.98 9.00 0.63
CA CYS A 136 -3.42 8.07 -0.41
C CYS A 136 -4.01 6.78 0.18
N VAL A 137 -3.41 6.23 1.23
CA VAL A 137 -3.96 5.06 1.94
C VAL A 137 -5.32 5.38 2.56
N ILE A 138 -5.50 6.56 3.18
CA ILE A 138 -6.78 7.00 3.72
C ILE A 138 -7.83 7.09 2.61
N ALA A 139 -7.50 7.68 1.44
CA ALA A 139 -8.40 7.72 0.29
C ALA A 139 -8.83 6.31 -0.16
N ALA A 140 -7.89 5.36 -0.19
CA ALA A 140 -8.17 3.97 -0.52
C ALA A 140 -9.08 3.31 0.53
N LEU A 141 -8.86 3.55 1.82
CA LEU A 141 -9.71 3.04 2.89
C LEU A 141 -11.14 3.63 2.82
N GLN A 142 -11.28 4.93 2.55
CA GLN A 142 -12.59 5.56 2.32
C GLN A 142 -13.33 4.93 1.13
N SER A 143 -12.63 4.51 0.09
CA SER A 143 -13.25 3.84 -1.07
C SER A 143 -13.77 2.42 -0.77
N LEU A 144 -13.42 1.84 0.38
CA LEU A 144 -13.90 0.53 0.82
C LEU A 144 -15.25 0.68 1.53
N GLY A 145 -16.30 0.81 0.76
CA GLY A 145 -17.68 0.94 1.23
C GLY A 145 -18.16 2.38 1.44
N GLY A 146 -17.41 3.37 0.95
CA GLY A 146 -17.76 4.79 0.97
C GLY A 146 -17.20 5.54 -0.23
N THR A 147 -17.22 6.87 -0.14
CA THR A 147 -16.67 7.76 -1.16
C THR A 147 -15.41 8.42 -0.62
N ALA A 148 -14.33 8.36 -1.37
CA ALA A 148 -13.10 9.05 -1.01
C ALA A 148 -13.27 10.57 -1.15
N THR A 149 -12.94 11.32 -0.09
CA THR A 149 -13.03 12.78 -0.02
C THR A 149 -11.67 13.44 0.19
N VAL A 150 -10.67 12.65 0.60
CA VAL A 150 -9.33 13.11 0.90
C VAL A 150 -8.60 13.60 -0.34
N THR A 151 -7.89 14.71 -0.19
CA THR A 151 -6.96 15.28 -1.18
C THR A 151 -5.57 15.39 -0.56
N LEU A 152 -4.55 15.73 -1.35
CA LEU A 152 -3.20 15.99 -0.84
C LEU A 152 -3.12 17.23 0.08
N GLN A 153 -4.16 18.06 0.11
CA GLN A 153 -4.29 19.25 0.96
C GLN A 153 -5.11 18.96 2.23
N THR A 154 -5.61 17.74 2.40
CA THR A 154 -6.36 17.39 3.59
C THR A 154 -5.46 17.37 4.82
N SER A 155 -5.84 18.11 5.85
CA SER A 155 -5.19 18.10 7.17
C SER A 155 -5.94 17.18 8.13
N HIS A 156 -5.21 16.63 9.10
CA HIS A 156 -5.75 15.86 10.21
C HIS A 156 -4.84 16.01 11.43
N SER A 157 -5.25 15.50 12.59
CA SER A 157 -4.55 15.70 13.88
C SER A 157 -3.07 15.29 13.87
N TYR A 158 -2.62 14.47 12.95
CA TYR A 158 -1.23 13.99 12.84
C TYR A 158 -0.43 14.67 11.72
N TYR A 159 -1.08 15.40 10.83
CA TYR A 159 -0.42 16.03 9.68
C TYR A 159 -1.16 17.25 9.14
N THR A 160 -0.41 18.32 8.90
CA THR A 160 -0.89 19.51 8.21
C THR A 160 -0.03 19.73 6.96
N PRO A 161 -0.59 19.68 5.74
CA PRO A 161 0.15 19.94 4.52
C PRO A 161 0.79 21.33 4.51
N PRO A 162 1.95 21.50 3.88
CA PRO A 162 2.56 22.81 3.70
C PRO A 162 1.60 23.76 2.96
N GLY A 163 1.24 24.89 3.59
CA GLY A 163 0.32 25.88 3.04
C GLY A 163 -1.16 25.70 3.39
N ALA A 164 -1.53 24.64 4.12
CA ALA A 164 -2.87 24.49 4.67
C ALA A 164 -3.01 25.28 5.99
N THR A 165 -4.16 25.90 6.19
CA THR A 165 -4.48 26.58 7.44
C THR A 165 -4.97 25.55 8.45
N PRO A 166 -4.39 25.45 9.67
CA PRO A 166 -4.89 24.54 10.69
C PRO A 166 -6.35 24.85 11.03
N GLY A 167 -7.25 23.87 10.85
CA GLY A 167 -8.65 23.99 11.26
C GLY A 167 -9.68 24.27 10.16
N GLU A 168 -9.27 24.33 8.89
CA GLU A 168 -10.23 24.40 7.78
C GLU A 168 -10.82 23.01 7.52
N LYS A 169 -12.12 22.87 7.82
CA LYS A 169 -12.89 21.68 7.42
C LYS A 169 -12.87 21.61 5.89
N PRO A 170 -12.75 20.42 5.29
CA PRO A 170 -12.89 20.28 3.84
C PRO A 170 -14.24 20.85 3.43
N ASP A 171 -14.23 21.94 2.66
CA ASP A 171 -15.45 22.53 2.14
C ASP A 171 -16.17 21.52 1.25
N GLU A 172 -17.42 21.23 1.63
CA GLU A 172 -18.40 20.46 0.87
C GLU A 172 -18.77 21.16 -0.46
N LYS A 173 -17.89 21.92 -1.06
CA LYS A 173 -18.18 22.65 -2.30
C LYS A 173 -16.99 22.76 -3.23
N ALA A 174 -16.53 21.62 -3.76
CA ALA A 174 -15.80 21.62 -5.01
C ALA A 174 -16.80 21.35 -6.14
N GLU A 175 -17.41 22.39 -6.66
CA GLU A 175 -18.14 22.32 -7.93
C GLU A 175 -17.17 21.95 -9.06
N PRO A 176 -17.56 21.09 -10.01
CA PRO A 176 -16.73 20.77 -11.17
C PRO A 176 -16.80 21.91 -12.16
N GLY A 177 -15.80 22.75 -12.22
CA GLY A 177 -15.66 23.71 -13.30
C GLY A 177 -15.16 25.09 -13.00
N GLU A 178 -13.98 25.23 -12.43
CA GLU A 178 -13.25 26.49 -12.55
C GLU A 178 -11.94 26.27 -13.33
N LYS A 179 -11.91 26.84 -14.54
CA LYS A 179 -10.75 26.84 -15.41
C LYS A 179 -9.64 27.69 -14.79
N LEU A 180 -8.53 27.07 -14.41
CA LEU A 180 -7.29 27.80 -14.12
C LEU A 180 -6.82 28.55 -15.39
N PRO A 181 -6.27 29.80 -15.24
CA PRO A 181 -5.74 30.58 -16.34
C PRO A 181 -4.54 29.87 -16.99
N LEU A 182 -4.56 29.79 -18.31
CA LEU A 182 -3.45 29.33 -19.15
C LEU A 182 -2.17 30.10 -18.82
N LEU A 183 -1.17 29.46 -18.27
CA LEU A 183 0.21 29.96 -18.33
C LEU A 183 0.80 29.57 -19.68
N ALA A 184 1.33 30.58 -20.35
CA ALA A 184 1.88 30.54 -21.71
C ALA A 184 3.01 29.52 -21.92
N PRO A 185 3.21 29.02 -23.15
CA PRO A 185 4.18 28.00 -23.47
C PRO A 185 5.59 28.59 -23.59
N GLY A 186 6.52 28.04 -22.86
CA GLY A 186 7.93 28.40 -22.96
C GLY A 186 8.83 27.32 -22.38
N ASN A 187 9.28 26.47 -23.15
CA ASN A 187 10.64 26.00 -23.38
C ASN A 187 10.73 24.48 -23.65
N THR A 188 11.10 24.20 -24.87
CA THR A 188 11.51 22.90 -25.42
C THR A 188 12.79 22.40 -24.75
N THR A 189 12.82 21.17 -24.31
CA THR A 189 14.05 20.41 -24.10
C THR A 189 13.90 18.99 -24.70
N PRO A 190 14.97 18.43 -25.30
CA PRO A 190 14.89 17.38 -26.31
C PRO A 190 14.86 15.95 -25.73
N GLY A 191 14.11 15.11 -26.40
CA GLY A 191 14.32 13.69 -26.67
C GLY A 191 14.91 12.77 -25.60
N VAL A 192 14.02 12.03 -24.90
CA VAL A 192 14.40 10.74 -24.32
C VAL A 192 13.76 9.64 -25.17
N ALA A 193 14.62 8.80 -25.73
CA ALA A 193 14.24 7.71 -26.61
C ALA A 193 13.36 6.67 -25.91
N GLN A 194 12.29 6.31 -26.57
CA GLN A 194 11.36 5.24 -26.18
C GLN A 194 12.02 3.87 -26.36
N PRO A 195 11.94 2.94 -25.41
CA PRO A 195 12.44 1.58 -25.61
C PRO A 195 11.55 0.81 -26.60
N PRO A 196 12.11 -0.14 -27.37
CA PRO A 196 11.39 -0.86 -28.40
C PRO A 196 10.33 -1.82 -27.83
N ALA A 197 9.21 -1.91 -28.53
CA ALA A 197 8.10 -2.80 -28.24
C ALA A 197 8.51 -4.30 -28.37
N PRO A 198 7.95 -5.20 -27.53
CA PRO A 198 8.23 -6.63 -27.61
C PRO A 198 7.59 -7.24 -28.88
N PRO A 199 8.21 -8.31 -29.46
CA PRO A 199 7.73 -8.91 -30.71
C PRO A 199 6.39 -9.65 -30.52
N ALA A 200 5.51 -9.50 -31.50
CA ALA A 200 4.23 -10.18 -31.59
C ALA A 200 4.41 -11.69 -31.71
N LYS A 201 3.74 -12.46 -30.83
CA LYS A 201 3.63 -13.91 -30.99
C LYS A 201 2.74 -14.23 -32.19
N LYS A 202 3.33 -14.82 -33.23
CA LYS A 202 2.60 -15.47 -34.31
C LYS A 202 1.92 -16.73 -33.77
N GLY A 203 0.61 -16.83 -33.97
CA GLY A 203 -0.15 -18.02 -33.69
C GLY A 203 0.13 -19.13 -34.72
N ALA A 204 0.09 -20.32 -34.24
CA ALA A 204 -0.21 -21.54 -34.97
C ALA A 204 -1.17 -22.37 -34.12
#